data_11bc996a0950ed70aeea38e15db4ae75
#
_entry.id   11bc996a0950ed70aeea38e15db4ae75
#
_cell.length_a   1.000
_cell.length_b   1.000
_cell.length_c   1.000
_cell.angle_alpha   90.00
_cell.angle_beta   90.00
_cell.angle_gamma   90.00
#
_symmetry.space_group_name_H-M   'P 1'
#
loop_
_entity.id
_entity.type
_entity.pdbx_description
1 polymer ?
#
loop_
_entity_poly.entity_id
_entity_poly.type
_entity_poly.pdbx_seq_one_letter_code
_entity_poly.pdbx_strand_id
1 'polypeptide(L)'
;MPENRLTEGNIRQRPNGSWEARYTAGYDLNGRQIQKSVYAPDERSVRRKLRMALAEVEMGQVACGTGTLGEWLDTWMKDYKFRALEPITYTQYTRIIETIIKPAIGQKKLASIKTPDIQKFINSLQRDGIRQDSGAGGYSTAYIQKIRNMLHDAFDQAATNGMIIRNPVNGVEMPKQTKPQIRVLSHDEQERFIKALDGFELRPMFMLALCTGMRRGELLGLTWDCVDFRNKTITVRQSATRYKDPVTGQAVHTIKEPKTWTSYRKIPMVDNIIPILRNHMQSQRVNMMDPNWNPNDLVFCSSKGTIIEANTVNRYLNQIIKRAELEKFSMHALRHTFATRMMEAGVPAKVVQEMLGHKDVALTLNTYTHVTLDTAHREIAKINNLIDVQEPQNPGDRQPDRGIFPHGFGR
;
A
#
# COMPACT_ATOMS: atom_id res chain seq x y z
N MET A 1 15.68 -2.06 -38.94
CA MET A 1 14.52 -2.96 -38.71
C MET A 1 14.07 -3.44 -40.07
N PRO A 2 14.10 -4.73 -40.42
CA PRO A 2 13.57 -5.17 -41.70
C PRO A 2 12.04 -5.04 -41.66
N GLU A 3 11.51 -4.37 -42.69
CA GLU A 3 10.06 -4.26 -42.94
C GLU A 3 9.44 -5.65 -42.92
N ASN A 4 8.48 -5.84 -42.02
CA ASN A 4 7.74 -7.09 -41.84
C ASN A 4 6.72 -7.23 -42.99
N ARG A 5 7.18 -7.66 -44.18
CA ARG A 5 6.29 -8.08 -45.24
C ARG A 5 5.60 -9.36 -44.80
N LEU A 6 4.31 -9.24 -44.44
CA LEU A 6 3.42 -10.40 -44.29
C LEU A 6 3.46 -11.17 -45.61
N THR A 7 4.15 -12.31 -45.64
CA THR A 7 4.29 -13.14 -46.82
C THR A 7 2.94 -13.67 -47.21
N GLU A 8 2.54 -13.43 -48.50
CA GLU A 8 1.38 -14.05 -49.13
C GLU A 8 1.35 -15.53 -48.81
N GLY A 9 0.25 -16.01 -48.21
CA GLY A 9 0.14 -17.40 -47.75
C GLY A 9 0.24 -18.38 -48.92
N ASN A 10 0.90 -19.50 -48.70
CA ASN A 10 0.99 -20.55 -49.71
C ASN A 10 -0.36 -21.26 -49.85
N ILE A 11 -0.91 -21.25 -51.06
CA ILE A 11 -2.20 -21.88 -51.42
C ILE A 11 -1.93 -23.14 -52.19
N ARG A 12 -2.55 -24.25 -51.79
CA ARG A 12 -2.43 -25.53 -52.46
C ARG A 12 -3.75 -26.32 -52.46
N GLN A 13 -3.94 -27.17 -53.48
CA GLN A 13 -5.02 -28.13 -53.47
C GLN A 13 -4.60 -29.40 -52.73
N ARG A 14 -5.46 -29.92 -51.88
CA ARG A 14 -5.24 -31.16 -51.12
C ARG A 14 -5.68 -32.38 -51.94
N PRO A 15 -5.17 -33.59 -51.65
CA PRO A 15 -5.58 -34.81 -52.37
C PRO A 15 -7.08 -35.11 -52.34
N ASN A 16 -7.78 -34.58 -51.31
CA ASN A 16 -9.24 -34.73 -51.18
C ASN A 16 -10.05 -33.69 -51.96
N GLY A 17 -9.39 -32.90 -52.85
CA GLY A 17 -10.05 -31.90 -53.68
C GLY A 17 -10.27 -30.52 -53.01
N SER A 18 -10.14 -30.42 -51.66
CA SER A 18 -10.27 -29.14 -50.95
C SER A 18 -9.02 -28.27 -51.11
N TRP A 19 -9.16 -26.96 -50.93
CA TRP A 19 -8.07 -26.02 -50.99
C TRP A 19 -7.63 -25.60 -49.57
N GLU A 20 -6.33 -25.49 -49.37
CA GLU A 20 -5.67 -25.06 -48.13
C GLU A 20 -4.83 -23.80 -48.43
N ALA A 21 -4.95 -22.78 -47.59
CA ALA A 21 -4.01 -21.68 -47.57
C ALA A 21 -3.36 -21.54 -46.20
N ARG A 22 -2.02 -21.49 -46.17
CA ARG A 22 -1.22 -21.32 -44.98
C ARG A 22 -0.70 -19.88 -44.88
N TYR A 23 -0.78 -19.29 -43.71
CA TYR A 23 -0.29 -17.94 -43.46
C TYR A 23 0.38 -17.85 -42.08
N THR A 24 1.27 -16.86 -41.92
CA THR A 24 1.91 -16.56 -40.64
C THR A 24 0.94 -15.72 -39.81
N ALA A 25 0.47 -16.27 -38.70
CA ALA A 25 -0.44 -15.57 -37.80
C ALA A 25 0.31 -14.72 -36.76
N GLY A 26 1.65 -14.87 -36.65
CA GLY A 26 2.52 -14.15 -35.72
C GLY A 26 3.75 -14.99 -35.31
N TYR A 27 4.34 -14.66 -34.16
CA TYR A 27 5.50 -15.33 -33.62
C TYR A 27 5.26 -15.76 -32.17
N ASP A 28 5.86 -16.88 -31.74
CA ASP A 28 5.82 -17.33 -30.36
C ASP A 28 6.81 -16.55 -29.47
N LEU A 29 6.84 -16.88 -28.16
CA LEU A 29 7.74 -16.29 -27.17
C LEU A 29 9.24 -16.47 -27.51
N ASN A 30 9.56 -17.47 -28.36
CA ASN A 30 10.92 -17.79 -28.78
C ASN A 30 11.24 -17.23 -30.17
N GLY A 31 10.37 -16.38 -30.75
CA GLY A 31 10.56 -15.80 -32.06
C GLY A 31 10.24 -16.73 -33.24
N ARG A 32 9.64 -17.93 -33.01
CA ARG A 32 9.29 -18.88 -34.06
C ARG A 32 7.95 -18.49 -34.68
N GLN A 33 7.84 -18.62 -36.02
CA GLN A 33 6.61 -18.34 -36.75
C GLN A 33 5.47 -19.26 -36.35
N ILE A 34 4.32 -18.67 -36.04
CA ILE A 34 3.05 -19.39 -35.83
C ILE A 34 2.31 -19.42 -37.15
N GLN A 35 2.22 -20.61 -37.77
CA GLN A 35 1.50 -20.81 -39.01
C GLN A 35 0.07 -21.28 -38.71
N LYS A 36 -0.93 -20.72 -39.42
CA LYS A 36 -2.32 -21.15 -39.43
C LYS A 36 -2.76 -21.50 -40.84
N SER A 37 -3.76 -22.36 -40.97
CA SER A 37 -4.34 -22.76 -42.24
C SER A 37 -5.83 -22.45 -42.30
N VAL A 38 -6.30 -21.98 -43.47
CA VAL A 38 -7.72 -21.87 -43.77
C VAL A 38 -8.05 -22.83 -44.91
N TYR A 39 -9.26 -23.38 -44.88
CA TYR A 39 -9.73 -24.37 -45.82
C TYR A 39 -11.01 -23.94 -46.51
N ALA A 40 -11.14 -24.31 -47.84
CA ALA A 40 -12.35 -24.06 -48.59
C ALA A 40 -12.51 -25.14 -49.70
N PRO A 41 -13.72 -25.34 -50.25
CA PRO A 41 -13.95 -26.30 -51.33
C PRO A 41 -13.34 -25.89 -52.63
N ASP A 42 -13.14 -24.59 -52.87
CA ASP A 42 -12.61 -24.01 -54.12
C ASP A 42 -11.53 -22.96 -53.85
N GLU A 43 -10.73 -22.67 -54.89
CA GLU A 43 -9.61 -21.72 -54.82
C GLU A 43 -10.07 -20.27 -54.52
N ARG A 44 -11.18 -19.86 -55.12
CA ARG A 44 -11.69 -18.48 -54.92
C ARG A 44 -12.11 -18.25 -53.45
N SER A 45 -12.76 -19.22 -52.89
CA SER A 45 -13.19 -19.18 -51.47
C SER A 45 -12.03 -19.24 -50.49
N VAL A 46 -10.97 -20.07 -50.76
CA VAL A 46 -9.80 -20.08 -49.88
C VAL A 46 -9.01 -18.78 -49.97
N ARG A 47 -8.88 -18.17 -51.16
CA ARG A 47 -8.23 -16.84 -51.31
C ARG A 47 -9.02 -15.75 -50.57
N ARG A 48 -10.35 -15.78 -50.57
CA ARG A 48 -11.18 -14.85 -49.82
C ARG A 48 -10.97 -15.03 -48.33
N LYS A 49 -11.00 -16.28 -47.82
CA LYS A 49 -10.76 -16.59 -46.42
C LYS A 49 -9.34 -16.18 -45.98
N LEU A 50 -8.34 -16.41 -46.81
CA LEU A 50 -6.97 -16.00 -46.57
C LEU A 50 -6.84 -14.47 -46.41
N ARG A 51 -7.45 -13.70 -47.31
CA ARG A 51 -7.45 -12.22 -47.21
C ARG A 51 -8.14 -11.72 -45.96
N MET A 52 -9.24 -12.32 -45.56
CA MET A 52 -9.92 -11.99 -44.30
C MET A 52 -9.03 -12.32 -43.10
N ALA A 53 -8.40 -13.50 -43.07
CA ALA A 53 -7.50 -13.91 -42.01
C ALA A 53 -6.24 -13.03 -41.91
N LEU A 54 -5.68 -12.61 -43.06
CA LEU A 54 -4.53 -11.68 -43.07
C LEU A 54 -4.95 -10.28 -42.58
N ALA A 55 -6.13 -9.79 -42.98
CA ALA A 55 -6.65 -8.53 -42.46
C ALA A 55 -6.90 -8.57 -40.94
N GLU A 56 -7.40 -9.71 -40.44
CA GLU A 56 -7.53 -9.94 -38.97
C GLU A 56 -6.18 -9.93 -38.27
N VAL A 57 -5.11 -10.48 -38.89
CA VAL A 57 -3.73 -10.42 -38.37
C VAL A 57 -3.19 -9.00 -38.36
N GLU A 58 -3.37 -8.26 -39.47
CA GLU A 58 -2.96 -6.84 -39.63
C GLU A 58 -3.68 -5.93 -38.62
N MET A 59 -4.97 -6.19 -38.36
CA MET A 59 -5.76 -5.48 -37.34
C MET A 59 -5.45 -5.94 -35.91
N GLY A 60 -4.46 -6.84 -35.71
CA GLY A 60 -4.15 -7.39 -34.39
C GLY A 60 -5.25 -8.29 -33.80
N GLN A 61 -6.18 -8.76 -34.64
CA GLN A 61 -7.33 -9.57 -34.20
C GLN A 61 -7.03 -11.06 -34.06
N VAL A 62 -5.82 -11.50 -34.39
CA VAL A 62 -5.39 -12.90 -34.27
C VAL A 62 -4.39 -13.00 -33.14
N ALA A 63 -4.80 -13.63 -32.04
CA ALA A 63 -3.88 -13.95 -30.94
C ALA A 63 -2.81 -14.96 -31.41
N CYS A 64 -1.54 -14.60 -31.23
CA CYS A 64 -0.39 -15.36 -31.67
C CYS A 64 0.35 -16.11 -30.55
N GLY A 65 -0.09 -15.97 -29.28
CA GLY A 65 0.53 -16.60 -28.13
C GLY A 65 0.26 -18.11 -28.04
N THR A 66 1.29 -18.94 -28.19
CA THR A 66 1.21 -20.41 -28.03
C THR A 66 1.46 -20.87 -26.58
N GLY A 67 2.04 -20.00 -25.73
CA GLY A 67 2.42 -20.30 -24.36
C GLY A 67 1.27 -20.24 -23.35
N THR A 68 1.52 -20.78 -22.17
CA THR A 68 0.64 -20.68 -21.01
C THR A 68 0.74 -19.32 -20.32
N LEU A 69 -0.25 -18.98 -19.48
CA LEU A 69 -0.19 -17.78 -18.64
C LEU A 69 1.02 -17.85 -17.68
N GLY A 70 1.34 -19.03 -17.14
CA GLY A 70 2.48 -19.20 -16.23
C GLY A 70 3.82 -18.86 -16.91
N GLU A 71 4.05 -19.38 -18.12
CA GLU A 71 5.25 -19.09 -18.90
C GLU A 71 5.35 -17.59 -19.27
N TRP A 72 4.21 -16.98 -19.63
CA TRP A 72 4.17 -15.54 -19.87
C TRP A 72 4.52 -14.72 -18.64
N LEU A 73 3.95 -15.06 -17.47
CA LEU A 73 4.24 -14.35 -16.22
C LEU A 73 5.72 -14.45 -15.81
N ASP A 74 6.38 -15.60 -16.07
CA ASP A 74 7.82 -15.74 -15.85
C ASP A 74 8.64 -14.81 -16.76
N THR A 75 8.31 -14.79 -18.04
CA THR A 75 8.94 -13.89 -19.01
C THR A 75 8.67 -12.42 -18.64
N TRP A 76 7.44 -12.07 -18.30
CA TRP A 76 7.06 -10.72 -17.91
C TRP A 76 7.79 -10.24 -16.65
N MET A 77 7.90 -11.08 -15.64
CA MET A 77 8.68 -10.76 -14.44
C MET A 77 10.16 -10.55 -14.76
N LYS A 78 10.76 -11.47 -15.51
CA LYS A 78 12.18 -11.44 -15.84
C LYS A 78 12.55 -10.26 -16.74
N ASP A 79 11.82 -10.05 -17.81
CA ASP A 79 12.25 -9.14 -18.89
C ASP A 79 11.70 -7.72 -18.72
N TYR A 80 10.49 -7.59 -18.13
CA TYR A 80 9.82 -6.28 -18.00
C TYR A 80 9.83 -5.73 -16.58
N LYS A 81 9.79 -6.59 -15.55
CA LYS A 81 9.61 -6.13 -14.15
C LYS A 81 10.89 -6.18 -13.31
N PHE A 82 11.89 -6.95 -13.70
CA PHE A 82 13.12 -7.12 -12.90
C PHE A 82 13.84 -5.79 -12.59
N ARG A 83 13.95 -4.91 -13.59
CA ARG A 83 14.58 -3.58 -13.42
C ARG A 83 13.60 -2.48 -13.05
N ALA A 84 12.32 -2.67 -13.32
CA ALA A 84 11.29 -1.66 -13.12
C ALA A 84 10.74 -1.63 -11.68
N LEU A 85 10.79 -2.77 -10.97
CA LEU A 85 10.25 -2.90 -9.63
C LEU A 85 11.35 -2.85 -8.57
N GLU A 86 11.01 -2.24 -7.44
CA GLU A 86 11.84 -2.40 -6.23
C GLU A 86 11.90 -3.87 -5.80
N PRO A 87 13.06 -4.35 -5.30
CA PRO A 87 13.27 -5.76 -4.97
C PRO A 87 12.19 -6.37 -4.06
N ILE A 88 11.71 -5.60 -3.08
CA ILE A 88 10.62 -6.07 -2.19
C ILE A 88 9.30 -6.29 -2.95
N THR A 89 8.99 -5.41 -3.91
CA THR A 89 7.78 -5.53 -4.74
C THR A 89 7.93 -6.69 -5.71
N TYR A 90 9.11 -6.84 -6.31
CA TYR A 90 9.43 -7.97 -7.19
C TYR A 90 9.24 -9.31 -6.46
N THR A 91 9.82 -9.47 -5.27
CA THR A 91 9.67 -10.66 -4.45
C THR A 91 8.21 -10.95 -4.08
N GLN A 92 7.43 -9.89 -3.78
CA GLN A 92 5.99 -10.05 -3.51
C GLN A 92 5.22 -10.50 -4.75
N TYR A 93 5.52 -9.96 -5.92
CA TYR A 93 4.88 -10.35 -7.19
C TYR A 93 5.23 -11.79 -7.53
N THR A 94 6.52 -12.17 -7.45
CA THR A 94 6.96 -13.57 -7.64
C THR A 94 6.20 -14.51 -6.73
N ARG A 95 6.10 -14.19 -5.43
CA ARG A 95 5.32 -15.01 -4.49
C ARG A 95 3.86 -15.16 -4.91
N ILE A 96 3.19 -14.07 -5.28
CA ILE A 96 1.77 -14.11 -5.72
C ILE A 96 1.62 -14.98 -6.95
N ILE A 97 2.51 -14.84 -7.92
CA ILE A 97 2.50 -15.63 -9.16
C ILE A 97 2.64 -17.11 -8.83
N GLU A 98 3.68 -17.48 -8.08
CA GLU A 98 4.01 -18.89 -7.80
C GLU A 98 2.96 -19.56 -6.90
N THR A 99 2.46 -18.85 -5.88
CA THR A 99 1.62 -19.48 -4.86
C THR A 99 0.13 -19.34 -5.10
N ILE A 100 -0.30 -18.39 -5.92
CA ILE A 100 -1.73 -18.07 -6.09
C ILE A 100 -2.16 -18.21 -7.57
N ILE A 101 -1.45 -17.55 -8.49
CA ILE A 101 -1.92 -17.45 -9.88
C ILE A 101 -1.60 -18.73 -10.65
N LYS A 102 -0.33 -19.17 -10.64
CA LYS A 102 0.08 -20.38 -11.39
C LYS A 102 -0.69 -21.64 -10.99
N PRO A 103 -0.93 -21.93 -9.71
CA PRO A 103 -1.73 -23.10 -9.31
C PRO A 103 -3.19 -23.03 -9.80
N ALA A 104 -3.77 -21.83 -9.88
CA ALA A 104 -5.18 -21.66 -10.21
C ALA A 104 -5.46 -21.60 -11.72
N ILE A 105 -4.67 -20.81 -12.46
CA ILE A 105 -4.93 -20.51 -13.88
C ILE A 105 -3.67 -20.53 -14.75
N GLY A 106 -2.49 -20.79 -14.18
CA GLY A 106 -1.20 -20.72 -14.89
C GLY A 106 -1.07 -21.69 -16.07
N GLN A 107 -1.74 -22.83 -16.04
CA GLN A 107 -1.71 -23.85 -17.11
C GLN A 107 -2.60 -23.50 -18.32
N LYS A 108 -3.46 -22.48 -18.20
CA LYS A 108 -4.30 -22.06 -19.31
C LYS A 108 -3.46 -21.40 -20.41
N LYS A 109 -3.78 -21.70 -21.67
CA LYS A 109 -3.16 -21.01 -22.82
C LYS A 109 -3.49 -19.51 -22.76
N LEU A 110 -2.49 -18.65 -22.80
CA LEU A 110 -2.62 -17.19 -22.67
C LEU A 110 -3.70 -16.64 -23.60
N ALA A 111 -3.65 -17.01 -24.88
CA ALA A 111 -4.59 -16.54 -25.91
C ALA A 111 -6.03 -17.06 -25.72
N SER A 112 -6.25 -18.08 -24.91
CA SER A 112 -7.59 -18.65 -24.67
C SER A 112 -8.29 -18.05 -23.44
N ILE A 113 -7.57 -17.29 -22.60
CA ILE A 113 -8.12 -16.73 -21.38
C ILE A 113 -9.08 -15.58 -21.72
N LYS A 114 -10.28 -15.67 -21.19
CA LYS A 114 -11.35 -14.67 -21.34
C LYS A 114 -11.72 -14.04 -20.02
N THR A 115 -12.42 -12.91 -20.07
CA THR A 115 -12.88 -12.20 -18.85
C THR A 115 -13.61 -13.11 -17.85
N PRO A 116 -14.50 -14.04 -18.24
CA PRO A 116 -15.13 -14.96 -17.29
C PRO A 116 -14.15 -15.87 -16.55
N ASP A 117 -13.01 -16.23 -17.15
CA ASP A 117 -12.00 -17.05 -16.49
C ASP A 117 -11.33 -16.28 -15.37
N ILE A 118 -10.96 -15.01 -15.65
CA ILE A 118 -10.37 -14.11 -14.63
C ILE A 118 -11.40 -13.79 -13.55
N GLN A 119 -12.67 -13.54 -13.93
CA GLN A 119 -13.74 -13.29 -12.94
C GLN A 119 -13.92 -14.46 -11.97
N LYS A 120 -13.97 -15.69 -12.49
CA LYS A 120 -14.04 -16.90 -11.66
C LYS A 120 -12.85 -17.03 -10.72
N PHE A 121 -11.65 -16.72 -11.22
CA PHE A 121 -10.43 -16.71 -10.41
C PHE A 121 -10.51 -15.65 -9.30
N ILE A 122 -10.86 -14.39 -9.59
CA ILE A 122 -11.02 -13.32 -8.60
C ILE A 122 -12.07 -13.69 -7.55
N ASN A 123 -13.21 -14.23 -7.96
CA ASN A 123 -14.26 -14.69 -7.03
C ASN A 123 -13.79 -15.84 -6.14
N SER A 124 -12.92 -16.74 -6.66
CA SER A 124 -12.37 -17.84 -5.85
C SER A 124 -11.48 -17.36 -4.71
N LEU A 125 -10.79 -16.21 -4.87
CA LEU A 125 -9.91 -15.65 -3.85
C LEU A 125 -10.65 -15.16 -2.58
N GLN A 126 -11.97 -15.00 -2.66
CA GLN A 126 -12.81 -14.63 -1.50
C GLN A 126 -13.25 -15.82 -0.67
N ARG A 127 -13.08 -17.05 -1.19
CA ARG A 127 -13.55 -18.27 -0.49
C ARG A 127 -12.72 -18.54 0.75
N ASP A 128 -13.38 -19.07 1.76
CA ASP A 128 -12.71 -19.56 2.96
C ASP A 128 -11.77 -20.73 2.61
N GLY A 129 -10.66 -20.83 3.34
CA GLY A 129 -9.66 -21.88 3.13
C GLY A 129 -8.72 -21.68 1.92
N ILE A 130 -8.89 -20.63 1.09
CA ILE A 130 -7.99 -20.37 -0.06
C ILE A 130 -6.63 -19.78 0.37
N ARG A 131 -6.54 -19.24 1.58
CA ARG A 131 -5.33 -18.58 2.08
C ARG A 131 -4.28 -19.61 2.48
N GLN A 132 -3.05 -19.37 2.05
CA GLN A 132 -1.89 -20.21 2.38
C GLN A 132 -1.22 -19.83 3.72
N ASP A 133 -1.64 -18.72 4.33
CA ASP A 133 -1.07 -18.20 5.59
C ASP A 133 -1.87 -18.63 6.83
N SER A 134 -2.66 -19.68 6.73
CA SER A 134 -3.53 -20.24 7.80
C SER A 134 -4.53 -19.23 8.40
N GLY A 135 -4.73 -18.07 7.76
CA GLY A 135 -5.72 -17.08 8.18
C GLY A 135 -7.15 -17.57 7.85
N ALA A 136 -8.09 -17.32 8.73
CA ALA A 136 -9.50 -17.55 8.48
C ALA A 136 -10.04 -16.64 7.34
N GLY A 137 -11.04 -17.11 6.61
CA GLY A 137 -11.65 -16.37 5.51
C GLY A 137 -10.83 -16.36 4.22
N GLY A 138 -11.33 -15.65 3.20
CA GLY A 138 -10.63 -15.40 1.95
C GLY A 138 -9.58 -14.30 2.05
N TYR A 139 -8.98 -13.95 0.92
CA TYR A 139 -8.08 -12.78 0.84
C TYR A 139 -8.86 -11.48 0.97
N SER A 140 -8.24 -10.46 1.58
CA SER A 140 -8.85 -9.13 1.69
C SER A 140 -9.07 -8.50 0.31
N THR A 141 -10.11 -7.67 0.17
CA THR A 141 -10.41 -6.95 -1.08
C THR A 141 -9.21 -6.14 -1.59
N ALA A 142 -8.44 -5.51 -0.69
CA ALA A 142 -7.23 -4.77 -1.06
C ALA A 142 -6.13 -5.68 -1.63
N TYR A 143 -5.99 -6.90 -1.11
CA TYR A 143 -5.03 -7.87 -1.63
C TYR A 143 -5.48 -8.44 -2.98
N ILE A 144 -6.78 -8.71 -3.15
CA ILE A 144 -7.38 -9.11 -4.44
C ILE A 144 -7.19 -8.00 -5.47
N GLN A 145 -7.38 -6.73 -5.10
CA GLN A 145 -7.13 -5.59 -5.98
C GLN A 145 -5.66 -5.54 -6.44
N LYS A 146 -4.72 -5.84 -5.54
CA LYS A 146 -3.30 -5.93 -5.90
C LYS A 146 -3.04 -7.03 -6.94
N ILE A 147 -3.63 -8.21 -6.76
CA ILE A 147 -3.53 -9.33 -7.71
C ILE A 147 -4.14 -8.93 -9.05
N ARG A 148 -5.32 -8.34 -9.05
CA ARG A 148 -6.00 -7.85 -10.26
C ARG A 148 -5.15 -6.82 -11.01
N ASN A 149 -4.58 -5.85 -10.32
CA ASN A 149 -3.73 -4.83 -10.95
C ASN A 149 -2.47 -5.44 -11.57
N MET A 150 -1.83 -6.38 -10.88
CA MET A 150 -0.67 -7.11 -11.41
C MET A 150 -1.03 -7.92 -12.66
N LEU A 151 -2.15 -8.64 -12.66
CA LEU A 151 -2.64 -9.34 -13.85
C LEU A 151 -2.98 -8.38 -14.97
N HIS A 152 -3.61 -7.25 -14.65
CA HIS A 152 -3.93 -6.20 -15.63
C HIS A 152 -2.67 -5.74 -16.36
N ASP A 153 -1.62 -5.38 -15.63
CA ASP A 153 -0.36 -4.93 -16.21
C ASP A 153 0.29 -6.03 -17.09
N ALA A 154 0.26 -7.29 -16.62
CA ALA A 154 0.83 -8.40 -17.39
C ALA A 154 0.05 -8.67 -18.68
N PHE A 155 -1.27 -8.60 -18.64
CA PHE A 155 -2.11 -8.79 -19.83
C PHE A 155 -2.07 -7.58 -20.77
N ASP A 156 -1.91 -6.35 -20.28
CA ASP A 156 -1.68 -5.16 -21.11
C ASP A 156 -0.38 -5.28 -21.90
N GLN A 157 0.69 -5.74 -21.24
CA GLN A 157 1.95 -5.99 -21.93
C GLN A 157 1.82 -7.11 -22.97
N ALA A 158 1.07 -8.17 -22.65
CA ALA A 158 0.81 -9.24 -23.62
C ALA A 158 0.01 -8.74 -24.84
N ALA A 159 -0.95 -7.85 -24.64
CA ALA A 159 -1.71 -7.23 -25.72
C ALA A 159 -0.82 -6.29 -26.57
N THR A 160 0.03 -5.48 -25.92
CA THR A 160 1.00 -4.63 -26.61
C THR A 160 1.99 -5.44 -27.44
N ASN A 161 2.37 -6.63 -26.97
CA ASN A 161 3.24 -7.55 -27.71
C ASN A 161 2.50 -8.36 -28.80
N GLY A 162 1.20 -8.14 -29.01
CA GLY A 162 0.40 -8.88 -30.00
C GLY A 162 0.14 -10.34 -29.66
N MET A 163 0.40 -10.78 -28.44
CA MET A 163 0.18 -12.16 -27.97
C MET A 163 -1.31 -12.46 -27.74
N ILE A 164 -2.08 -11.45 -27.39
CA ILE A 164 -3.54 -11.47 -27.20
C ILE A 164 -4.15 -10.24 -27.86
N ILE A 165 -5.42 -10.34 -28.23
CA ILE A 165 -6.15 -9.25 -28.91
C ILE A 165 -6.52 -8.12 -27.96
N ARG A 166 -6.95 -8.46 -26.75
CA ARG A 166 -7.42 -7.51 -25.72
C ARG A 166 -7.14 -8.05 -24.33
N ASN A 167 -6.97 -7.13 -23.40
CA ASN A 167 -6.78 -7.48 -22.00
C ASN A 167 -8.08 -8.03 -21.38
N PRO A 168 -8.13 -9.31 -20.95
CA PRO A 168 -9.33 -9.91 -20.38
C PRO A 168 -9.66 -9.38 -18.96
N VAL A 169 -8.75 -8.65 -18.33
CA VAL A 169 -8.93 -8.10 -16.97
C VAL A 169 -9.76 -6.81 -16.98
N ASN A 170 -9.87 -6.12 -18.15
CA ASN A 170 -10.60 -4.85 -18.25
C ASN A 170 -12.08 -4.94 -17.85
N GLY A 171 -12.74 -6.07 -18.12
CA GLY A 171 -14.15 -6.28 -17.78
C GLY A 171 -14.39 -7.02 -16.46
N VAL A 172 -13.38 -7.12 -15.58
CA VAL A 172 -13.48 -7.84 -14.31
C VAL A 172 -14.08 -6.92 -13.23
N GLU A 173 -15.15 -7.37 -12.63
CA GLU A 173 -15.78 -6.71 -11.49
C GLU A 173 -15.07 -7.07 -10.18
N MET A 174 -14.83 -6.05 -9.38
CA MET A 174 -14.17 -6.21 -8.08
C MET A 174 -15.19 -6.27 -6.94
N PRO A 175 -14.90 -7.04 -5.88
CA PRO A 175 -15.70 -7.03 -4.66
C PRO A 175 -15.81 -5.61 -4.09
N LYS A 176 -16.94 -5.29 -3.48
CA LYS A 176 -17.10 -4.00 -2.78
C LYS A 176 -16.03 -3.86 -1.70
N GLN A 177 -15.31 -2.74 -1.75
CA GLN A 177 -14.36 -2.41 -0.69
C GLN A 177 -15.09 -2.00 0.58
N THR A 178 -14.96 -2.78 1.63
CA THR A 178 -15.23 -2.30 2.99
C THR A 178 -14.02 -1.47 3.42
N LYS A 179 -14.24 -0.19 3.75
CA LYS A 179 -13.16 0.63 4.32
C LYS A 179 -12.70 -0.05 5.63
N PRO A 180 -11.42 -0.44 5.75
CA PRO A 180 -10.95 -1.03 7.00
C PRO A 180 -11.11 0.02 8.11
N GLN A 181 -11.67 -0.38 9.25
CA GLN A 181 -11.65 0.48 10.42
C GLN A 181 -10.21 0.70 10.85
N ILE A 182 -9.84 1.98 10.97
CA ILE A 182 -8.51 2.36 11.42
C ILE A 182 -8.48 2.14 12.93
N ARG A 183 -7.61 1.24 13.37
CA ARG A 183 -7.41 0.96 14.79
C ARG A 183 -6.62 2.08 15.45
N VAL A 184 -7.24 2.73 16.43
CA VAL A 184 -6.64 3.73 17.32
C VAL A 184 -6.84 3.20 18.74
N LEU A 185 -5.83 3.32 19.58
CA LEU A 185 -5.96 2.95 20.99
C LEU A 185 -6.78 4.01 21.74
N SER A 186 -7.72 3.60 22.58
CA SER A 186 -8.37 4.50 23.52
C SER A 186 -7.35 5.04 24.55
N HIS A 187 -7.69 6.01 25.37
CA HIS A 187 -6.79 6.52 26.41
C HIS A 187 -6.42 5.42 27.42
N ASP A 188 -7.41 4.63 27.88
CA ASP A 188 -7.19 3.49 28.77
C ASP A 188 -6.32 2.41 28.13
N GLU A 189 -6.57 2.05 26.87
CA GLU A 189 -5.76 1.09 26.14
C GLU A 189 -4.31 1.56 25.98
N GLN A 190 -4.12 2.86 25.72
CA GLN A 190 -2.79 3.46 25.64
C GLN A 190 -2.04 3.38 26.96
N GLU A 191 -2.68 3.66 28.09
CA GLU A 191 -2.10 3.54 29.42
C GLU A 191 -1.73 2.09 29.75
N ARG A 192 -2.63 1.13 29.48
CA ARG A 192 -2.35 -0.30 29.64
C ARG A 192 -1.19 -0.76 28.77
N PHE A 193 -1.14 -0.29 27.53
CA PHE A 193 -0.04 -0.57 26.61
C PHE A 193 1.29 -0.03 27.17
N ILE A 194 1.34 1.23 27.62
CA ILE A 194 2.55 1.84 28.21
C ILE A 194 3.02 1.08 29.44
N LYS A 195 2.12 0.71 30.35
CA LYS A 195 2.43 -0.13 31.53
C LYS A 195 2.99 -1.49 31.11
N ALA A 196 2.41 -2.10 30.08
CA ALA A 196 2.85 -3.41 29.62
C ALA A 196 4.23 -3.42 28.96
N LEU A 197 4.77 -2.24 28.57
CA LEU A 197 6.13 -2.12 28.01
C LEU A 197 7.25 -2.33 29.02
N ASP A 198 6.96 -2.27 30.32
CA ASP A 198 7.99 -2.37 31.35
C ASP A 198 8.69 -3.74 31.33
N GLY A 199 10.02 -3.72 31.35
CA GLY A 199 10.88 -4.90 31.25
C GLY A 199 11.11 -5.41 29.82
N PHE A 200 10.51 -4.83 28.79
CA PHE A 200 10.83 -5.19 27.42
C PHE A 200 12.04 -4.38 26.89
N GLU A 201 12.97 -5.05 26.26
CA GLU A 201 14.17 -4.44 25.64
C GLU A 201 13.80 -3.36 24.61
N LEU A 202 12.75 -3.57 23.81
CA LEU A 202 12.29 -2.63 22.80
C LEU A 202 11.31 -1.56 23.34
N ARG A 203 11.16 -1.41 24.67
CA ARG A 203 10.35 -0.35 25.28
C ARG A 203 10.65 1.03 24.70
N PRO A 204 11.93 1.47 24.56
CA PRO A 204 12.24 2.79 23.99
C PRO A 204 11.72 2.98 22.57
N MET A 205 11.76 1.93 21.75
CA MET A 205 11.27 1.97 20.36
C MET A 205 9.74 2.13 20.30
N PHE A 206 8.99 1.38 21.11
CA PHE A 206 7.54 1.49 21.14
C PHE A 206 7.07 2.82 21.73
N MET A 207 7.75 3.32 22.76
CA MET A 207 7.50 4.66 23.31
C MET A 207 7.75 5.74 22.25
N LEU A 208 8.86 5.65 21.53
CA LEU A 208 9.16 6.60 20.46
C LEU A 208 8.12 6.52 19.32
N ALA A 209 7.67 5.32 18.95
CA ALA A 209 6.62 5.13 17.96
C ALA A 209 5.33 5.85 18.37
N LEU A 210 4.95 5.75 19.65
CA LEU A 210 3.74 6.37 20.19
C LEU A 210 3.85 7.89 20.29
N CYS A 211 5.06 8.42 20.57
CA CYS A 211 5.31 9.85 20.74
C CYS A 211 5.61 10.61 19.43
N THR A 212 5.90 9.92 18.33
CA THR A 212 6.35 10.55 17.07
C THR A 212 5.55 10.13 15.85
N GLY A 213 4.81 9.04 15.93
CA GLY A 213 4.10 8.47 14.79
C GLY A 213 5.02 7.96 13.67
N MET A 214 6.31 7.75 13.92
CA MET A 214 7.26 7.22 12.92
C MET A 214 6.82 5.85 12.41
N ARG A 215 7.08 5.58 11.13
CA ARG A 215 6.84 4.26 10.54
C ARG A 215 7.86 3.25 11.10
N ARG A 216 7.47 1.97 11.19
CA ARG A 216 8.38 0.91 11.66
C ARG A 216 9.74 0.91 10.96
N GLY A 217 9.75 1.04 9.64
CA GLY A 217 11.01 1.09 8.89
C GLY A 217 11.86 2.33 9.21
N GLU A 218 11.25 3.46 9.49
CA GLU A 218 11.93 4.69 9.90
C GLU A 218 12.56 4.53 11.31
N LEU A 219 11.85 3.88 12.23
CA LEU A 219 12.39 3.55 13.57
C LEU A 219 13.58 2.59 13.48
N LEU A 220 13.46 1.55 12.64
CA LEU A 220 14.53 0.55 12.45
C LEU A 220 15.75 1.10 11.70
N GLY A 221 15.57 2.19 10.95
CA GLY A 221 16.65 2.87 10.25
C GLY A 221 17.16 4.12 10.97
N LEU A 222 16.61 4.46 12.16
CA LEU A 222 17.01 5.66 12.89
C LEU A 222 18.42 5.50 13.45
N THR A 223 19.27 6.50 13.21
CA THR A 223 20.65 6.58 13.72
C THR A 223 20.78 7.68 14.77
N TRP A 224 21.80 7.58 15.64
CA TRP A 224 21.98 8.53 16.74
C TRP A 224 22.32 9.94 16.28
N ASP A 225 22.99 10.10 15.16
CA ASP A 225 23.25 11.43 14.54
C ASP A 225 21.99 12.13 14.04
N CYS A 226 20.87 11.40 13.92
CA CYS A 226 19.56 11.93 13.61
C CYS A 226 18.77 12.38 14.86
N VAL A 227 19.26 12.13 16.07
CA VAL A 227 18.63 12.48 17.35
C VAL A 227 19.33 13.67 17.99
N ASP A 228 18.73 14.84 17.85
CA ASP A 228 19.26 16.07 18.44
C ASP A 228 18.60 16.31 19.81
N PHE A 229 19.32 15.94 20.87
CA PHE A 229 18.88 16.17 22.26
C PHE A 229 18.89 17.63 22.68
N ARG A 230 19.69 18.49 22.04
CA ARG A 230 19.78 19.91 22.35
C ARG A 230 18.55 20.66 21.82
N ASN A 231 18.23 20.43 20.55
CA ASN A 231 17.08 21.06 19.90
C ASN A 231 15.79 20.23 20.08
N LYS A 232 15.86 19.11 20.79
CA LYS A 232 14.76 18.18 21.04
C LYS A 232 14.05 17.77 19.73
N THR A 233 14.82 17.36 18.71
CA THR A 233 14.28 16.97 17.41
C THR A 233 14.85 15.64 16.91
N ILE A 234 14.05 14.92 16.14
CA ILE A 234 14.47 13.75 15.39
C ILE A 234 14.33 14.04 13.91
N THR A 235 15.40 13.80 13.16
CA THR A 235 15.40 13.90 11.69
C THR A 235 15.14 12.53 11.09
N VAL A 236 14.02 12.39 10.38
CA VAL A 236 13.71 11.17 9.62
C VAL A 236 14.29 11.34 8.22
N ARG A 237 15.35 10.57 7.90
CA ARG A 237 16.04 10.66 6.60
C ARG A 237 16.20 9.31 5.91
N GLN A 238 15.82 8.22 6.57
CA GLN A 238 16.01 6.89 6.02
C GLN A 238 15.03 5.87 6.61
N SER A 239 14.93 4.72 5.96
CA SER A 239 14.06 3.63 6.39
C SER A 239 14.74 2.29 6.14
N ALA A 240 14.81 1.45 7.18
CA ALA A 240 15.31 0.09 7.04
C ALA A 240 14.22 -0.83 6.50
N THR A 241 14.61 -1.65 5.53
CA THR A 241 13.75 -2.69 4.95
C THR A 241 14.52 -3.99 4.79
N ARG A 242 13.79 -5.10 4.82
CA ARG A 242 14.32 -6.43 4.49
C ARG A 242 13.58 -6.99 3.30
N TYR A 243 14.30 -7.53 2.36
CA TYR A 243 13.74 -8.28 1.23
C TYR A 243 14.58 -9.52 0.96
N LYS A 244 14.02 -10.44 0.21
CA LYS A 244 14.75 -11.59 -0.33
C LYS A 244 15.30 -11.18 -1.69
N ASP A 245 16.62 -11.23 -1.83
CA ASP A 245 17.26 -10.88 -3.09
C ASP A 245 16.75 -11.83 -4.20
N PRO A 246 16.22 -11.30 -5.30
CA PRO A 246 15.60 -12.14 -6.34
C PRO A 246 16.63 -12.98 -7.12
N VAL A 247 17.93 -12.65 -7.06
CA VAL A 247 19.00 -13.38 -7.75
C VAL A 247 19.62 -14.43 -6.84
N THR A 248 20.07 -14.01 -5.65
CA THR A 248 20.78 -14.89 -4.71
C THR A 248 19.85 -15.68 -3.80
N GLY A 249 18.60 -15.26 -3.69
CA GLY A 249 17.63 -15.84 -2.75
C GLY A 249 17.92 -15.53 -1.28
N GLN A 250 18.99 -14.78 -0.98
CA GLN A 250 19.36 -14.44 0.39
C GLN A 250 18.54 -13.28 0.94
N ALA A 251 18.42 -13.23 2.27
CA ALA A 251 17.79 -12.11 2.94
C ALA A 251 18.78 -10.93 3.00
N VAL A 252 18.38 -9.80 2.43
CA VAL A 252 19.14 -8.57 2.42
C VAL A 252 18.46 -7.53 3.30
N HIS A 253 19.22 -6.97 4.23
CA HIS A 253 18.82 -5.80 5.00
C HIS A 253 19.39 -4.56 4.31
N THR A 254 18.55 -3.59 4.04
CA THR A 254 18.99 -2.34 3.41
C THR A 254 18.38 -1.15 4.12
N ILE A 255 19.18 -0.12 4.24
CA ILE A 255 18.74 1.21 4.68
C ILE A 255 18.64 2.04 3.40
N LYS A 256 17.45 2.56 3.11
CA LYS A 256 17.19 3.38 1.94
C LYS A 256 16.80 4.79 2.38
N GLU A 257 17.25 5.75 1.62
CA GLU A 257 16.71 7.10 1.70
C GLU A 257 15.22 7.10 1.31
N PRO A 258 14.44 8.03 1.84
CA PRO A 258 13.03 8.13 1.51
C PRO A 258 12.83 8.42 0.02
N LYS A 259 11.87 7.75 -0.60
CA LYS A 259 11.54 7.92 -2.03
C LYS A 259 11.04 9.33 -2.41
N THR A 260 10.67 10.15 -1.44
CA THR A 260 10.08 11.49 -1.66
C THR A 260 10.61 12.49 -0.65
N TRP A 261 10.79 13.74 -1.06
CA TRP A 261 11.15 14.87 -0.20
C TRP A 261 10.22 15.04 1.00
N THR A 262 8.94 14.72 0.86
CA THR A 262 7.96 14.78 1.96
C THR A 262 8.23 13.75 3.08
N SER A 263 9.06 12.77 2.81
CA SER A 263 9.47 11.78 3.83
C SER A 263 10.69 12.24 4.64
N TYR A 264 11.47 13.22 4.13
CA TYR A 264 12.51 13.89 4.90
C TYR A 264 11.85 14.94 5.79
N ARG A 265 11.89 14.75 7.09
CA ARG A 265 11.22 15.65 8.04
C ARG A 265 11.89 15.66 9.40
N LYS A 266 11.71 16.76 10.12
CA LYS A 266 12.09 16.89 11.53
C LYS A 266 10.84 16.75 12.40
N ILE A 267 10.91 15.93 13.42
CA ILE A 267 9.83 15.68 14.38
C ILE A 267 10.30 16.18 15.75
N PRO A 268 9.61 17.15 16.39
CA PRO A 268 9.88 17.55 17.77
C PRO A 268 9.68 16.38 18.72
N MET A 269 10.55 16.24 19.72
CA MET A 269 10.41 15.25 20.79
C MET A 269 9.66 15.86 21.97
N VAL A 270 8.72 15.08 22.51
CA VAL A 270 8.14 15.41 23.83
C VAL A 270 9.18 15.19 24.91
N ASP A 271 9.16 16.00 25.97
CA ASP A 271 10.19 15.97 27.00
C ASP A 271 10.36 14.60 27.68
N ASN A 272 9.26 13.88 27.86
CA ASN A 272 9.24 12.57 28.53
C ASN A 272 9.97 11.45 27.77
N ILE A 273 10.19 11.58 26.44
CA ILE A 273 10.93 10.55 25.67
C ILE A 273 12.45 10.73 25.78
N ILE A 274 12.93 11.94 26.09
CA ILE A 274 14.36 12.27 26.12
C ILE A 274 15.13 11.42 27.14
N PRO A 275 14.72 11.32 28.42
CA PRO A 275 15.41 10.49 29.37
C PRO A 275 15.39 9.00 28.98
N ILE A 276 14.30 8.51 28.36
CA ILE A 276 14.20 7.13 27.89
C ILE A 276 15.24 6.85 26.79
N LEU A 277 15.40 7.76 25.83
CA LEU A 277 16.40 7.61 24.76
C LEU A 277 17.84 7.76 25.28
N ARG A 278 18.09 8.65 26.25
CA ARG A 278 19.42 8.80 26.87
C ARG A 278 19.83 7.54 27.63
N ASN A 279 18.92 6.97 28.42
CA ASN A 279 19.16 5.71 29.13
C ASN A 279 19.40 4.56 28.15
N HIS A 280 18.64 4.52 27.06
CA HIS A 280 18.83 3.52 25.99
C HIS A 280 20.21 3.66 25.34
N MET A 281 20.65 4.90 25.03
CA MET A 281 22.00 5.16 24.50
C MET A 281 23.09 4.65 25.46
N GLN A 282 22.96 4.90 26.76
CA GLN A 282 23.93 4.42 27.75
C GLN A 282 23.97 2.90 27.83
N SER A 283 22.81 2.24 27.84
CA SER A 283 22.73 0.78 27.85
C SER A 283 23.34 0.17 26.58
N GLN A 284 23.14 0.81 25.43
CA GLN A 284 23.70 0.35 24.16
C GLN A 284 25.22 0.47 24.12
N ARG A 285 25.82 1.49 24.75
CA ARG A 285 27.29 1.65 24.82
C ARG A 285 27.99 0.46 25.49
N VAL A 286 27.32 -0.21 26.41
CA VAL A 286 27.86 -1.44 27.04
C VAL A 286 27.96 -2.56 26.01
N ASN A 287 26.92 -2.69 25.15
CA ASN A 287 26.90 -3.69 24.08
C ASN A 287 27.95 -3.39 22.99
N MET A 288 28.27 -2.10 22.76
CA MET A 288 29.29 -1.68 21.80
C MET A 288 30.72 -2.13 22.18
N MET A 289 30.96 -2.58 23.42
CA MET A 289 32.23 -3.13 23.85
C MET A 289 32.46 -4.58 23.38
N ASP A 290 31.41 -5.24 22.86
CA ASP A 290 31.53 -6.59 22.28
C ASP A 290 32.36 -6.51 20.96
N PRO A 291 33.45 -7.30 20.81
CA PRO A 291 34.24 -7.35 19.56
C PRO A 291 33.43 -7.71 18.32
N ASN A 292 32.29 -8.36 18.48
CA ASN A 292 31.39 -8.73 17.37
C ASN A 292 30.31 -7.68 17.08
N TRP A 293 30.39 -6.52 17.71
CA TRP A 293 29.45 -5.43 17.46
C TRP A 293 29.60 -4.86 16.05
N ASN A 294 28.48 -4.73 15.35
CA ASN A 294 28.42 -4.09 14.03
C ASN A 294 28.19 -2.57 14.20
N PRO A 295 29.11 -1.69 13.79
CA PRO A 295 29.05 -0.24 14.06
C PRO A 295 28.10 0.51 13.11
N ASN A 296 26.83 0.17 13.07
CA ASN A 296 25.83 0.82 12.21
C ASN A 296 25.22 2.10 12.78
N ASP A 297 25.63 2.56 13.95
CA ASP A 297 25.13 3.75 14.68
C ASP A 297 23.59 3.80 14.85
N LEU A 298 22.93 2.65 14.74
CA LEU A 298 21.46 2.55 14.84
C LEU A 298 20.99 2.80 16.27
N VAL A 299 19.92 3.57 16.43
CA VAL A 299 19.25 3.78 17.71
C VAL A 299 18.64 2.46 18.21
N PHE A 300 18.00 1.71 17.33
CA PHE A 300 17.40 0.42 17.66
C PHE A 300 18.06 -0.68 16.81
N CYS A 301 18.82 -1.51 17.47
CA CYS A 301 19.56 -2.61 16.84
C CYS A 301 19.46 -3.90 17.68
N SER A 302 19.89 -5.01 17.10
CA SER A 302 20.05 -6.27 17.83
C SER A 302 21.21 -6.18 18.82
N SER A 303 21.38 -7.18 19.68
CA SER A 303 22.53 -7.31 20.58
C SER A 303 23.89 -7.32 19.86
N LYS A 304 23.91 -7.50 18.54
CA LYS A 304 25.11 -7.45 17.69
C LYS A 304 25.23 -6.16 16.87
N GLY A 305 24.44 -5.14 17.15
CA GLY A 305 24.44 -3.87 16.38
C GLY A 305 23.81 -3.95 14.99
N THR A 306 23.17 -5.06 14.62
CA THR A 306 22.52 -5.22 13.30
C THR A 306 21.07 -4.75 13.29
N ILE A 307 20.49 -4.51 12.11
CA ILE A 307 19.08 -4.16 11.96
C ILE A 307 18.20 -5.24 12.58
N ILE A 308 17.25 -4.83 13.41
CA ILE A 308 16.25 -5.75 14.00
C ILE A 308 15.28 -6.19 12.91
N GLU A 309 15.01 -7.49 12.87
CA GLU A 309 14.02 -8.02 11.94
C GLU A 309 12.59 -7.53 12.27
N ALA A 310 11.84 -7.18 11.25
CA ALA A 310 10.44 -6.75 11.38
C ALA A 310 9.56 -7.79 12.10
N ASN A 311 9.86 -9.09 11.93
CA ASN A 311 9.17 -10.17 12.63
C ASN A 311 9.47 -10.20 14.11
N THR A 312 10.70 -9.85 14.52
CA THR A 312 11.07 -9.71 15.92
C THR A 312 10.27 -8.58 16.57
N VAL A 313 10.18 -7.42 15.93
CA VAL A 313 9.35 -6.31 16.41
C VAL A 313 7.88 -6.74 16.55
N ASN A 314 7.34 -7.44 15.57
CA ASN A 314 5.95 -7.93 15.62
C ASN A 314 5.76 -8.97 16.75
N ARG A 315 6.74 -9.82 17.00
CA ARG A 315 6.71 -10.77 18.13
C ARG A 315 6.64 -10.05 19.47
N TYR A 316 7.50 -9.06 19.70
CA TYR A 316 7.46 -8.23 20.91
C TYR A 316 6.12 -7.50 21.04
N LEU A 317 5.64 -6.88 19.95
CA LEU A 317 4.36 -6.21 19.97
C LEU A 317 3.21 -7.16 20.37
N ASN A 318 3.17 -8.37 19.81
CA ASN A 318 2.15 -9.36 20.17
C ASN A 318 2.25 -9.80 21.64
N GLN A 319 3.45 -9.92 22.21
CA GLN A 319 3.64 -10.22 23.63
C GLN A 319 3.13 -9.08 24.51
N ILE A 320 3.44 -7.83 24.15
CA ILE A 320 2.99 -6.63 24.86
C ILE A 320 1.45 -6.50 24.80
N ILE A 321 0.86 -6.69 23.63
CA ILE A 321 -0.60 -6.69 23.42
C ILE A 321 -1.27 -7.73 24.33
N LYS A 322 -0.73 -8.95 24.37
CA LYS A 322 -1.24 -10.01 25.23
C LYS A 322 -1.13 -9.64 26.71
N ARG A 323 0.02 -9.09 27.15
CA ARG A 323 0.24 -8.64 28.54
C ARG A 323 -0.67 -7.48 28.94
N ALA A 324 -0.99 -6.60 27.98
CA ALA A 324 -1.87 -5.46 28.19
C ALA A 324 -3.36 -5.83 28.08
N GLU A 325 -3.69 -7.07 27.73
CA GLU A 325 -5.06 -7.55 27.47
C GLU A 325 -5.79 -6.70 26.43
N LEU A 326 -5.11 -6.39 25.32
CA LEU A 326 -5.64 -5.58 24.23
C LEU A 326 -6.00 -6.44 23.02
N GLU A 327 -6.95 -5.95 22.24
CA GLU A 327 -7.21 -6.50 20.90
C GLU A 327 -5.96 -6.35 20.01
N LYS A 328 -5.77 -7.32 19.11
CA LYS A 328 -4.62 -7.35 18.21
C LYS A 328 -4.58 -6.13 17.29
N PHE A 329 -3.43 -5.47 17.23
CA PHE A 329 -3.16 -4.38 16.30
C PHE A 329 -1.73 -4.43 15.75
N SER A 330 -1.45 -3.63 14.73
CA SER A 330 -0.11 -3.52 14.12
C SER A 330 0.62 -2.27 14.61
N MET A 331 1.95 -2.22 14.41
CA MET A 331 2.76 -1.00 14.66
C MET A 331 2.15 0.27 14.07
N HIS A 332 1.39 0.13 12.98
CA HIS A 332 0.75 1.29 12.33
C HIS A 332 -0.37 1.90 13.18
N ALA A 333 -0.99 1.12 14.06
CA ALA A 333 -1.98 1.64 15.01
C ALA A 333 -1.38 2.64 16.00
N LEU A 334 -0.11 2.47 16.42
CA LEU A 334 0.56 3.45 17.27
C LEU A 334 0.72 4.81 16.58
N ARG A 335 1.01 4.80 15.28
CA ARG A 335 1.06 6.00 14.45
C ARG A 335 -0.32 6.64 14.29
N HIS A 336 -1.38 5.84 14.12
CA HIS A 336 -2.75 6.33 14.09
C HIS A 336 -3.15 6.94 15.44
N THR A 337 -2.78 6.29 16.54
CA THR A 337 -3.01 6.81 17.89
C THR A 337 -2.30 8.15 18.10
N PHE A 338 -1.01 8.26 17.72
CA PHE A 338 -0.29 9.55 17.77
C PHE A 338 -1.03 10.65 17.00
N ALA A 339 -1.42 10.38 15.75
CA ALA A 339 -2.11 11.35 14.93
C ALA A 339 -3.46 11.79 15.55
N THR A 340 -4.23 10.83 16.09
CA THR A 340 -5.49 11.12 16.78
C THR A 340 -5.26 11.99 18.01
N ARG A 341 -4.25 11.66 18.86
CA ARG A 341 -3.91 12.47 20.04
C ARG A 341 -3.50 13.90 19.68
N MET A 342 -2.76 14.09 18.59
CA MET A 342 -2.40 15.42 18.08
C MET A 342 -3.64 16.21 17.66
N MET A 343 -4.58 15.57 16.95
CA MET A 343 -5.84 16.21 16.54
C MET A 343 -6.74 16.53 17.75
N GLU A 344 -6.85 15.63 18.73
CA GLU A 344 -7.57 15.85 19.99
C GLU A 344 -6.98 17.01 20.80
N ALA A 345 -5.66 17.19 20.73
CA ALA A 345 -4.96 18.32 21.33
C ALA A 345 -5.14 19.64 20.56
N GLY A 346 -5.89 19.64 19.45
CA GLY A 346 -6.15 20.84 18.63
C GLY A 346 -5.01 21.21 17.69
N VAL A 347 -4.04 20.32 17.44
CA VAL A 347 -2.95 20.60 16.49
C VAL A 347 -3.52 20.62 15.08
N PRO A 348 -3.24 21.67 14.28
CA PRO A 348 -3.74 21.77 12.91
C PRO A 348 -3.39 20.54 12.06
N ALA A 349 -4.35 20.04 11.28
CA ALA A 349 -4.16 18.84 10.45
C ALA A 349 -2.95 18.93 9.50
N LYS A 350 -2.62 20.15 9.04
CA LYS A 350 -1.43 20.40 8.22
C LYS A 350 -0.14 20.10 8.97
N VAL A 351 -0.02 20.49 10.22
CA VAL A 351 1.14 20.20 11.08
C VAL A 351 1.26 18.70 11.33
N VAL A 352 0.13 18.05 11.65
CA VAL A 352 0.09 16.58 11.81
C VAL A 352 0.52 15.87 10.53
N GLN A 353 0.07 16.33 9.36
CA GLN A 353 0.48 15.81 8.05
C GLN A 353 2.00 15.90 7.86
N GLU A 354 2.59 17.05 8.16
CA GLU A 354 4.04 17.27 8.01
C GLU A 354 4.84 16.38 8.96
N MET A 355 4.44 16.30 10.23
CA MET A 355 5.07 15.41 11.21
C MET A 355 4.99 13.93 10.82
N LEU A 356 3.87 13.50 10.26
CA LEU A 356 3.70 12.14 9.78
C LEU A 356 4.40 11.89 8.43
N GLY A 357 4.63 12.90 7.62
CA GLY A 357 5.14 12.76 6.25
C GLY A 357 4.11 12.07 5.33
N HIS A 358 2.85 12.53 5.39
CA HIS A 358 1.82 12.14 4.44
C HIS A 358 1.89 13.02 3.20
N LYS A 359 1.80 12.40 2.00
CA LYS A 359 1.81 13.15 0.74
C LYS A 359 0.60 14.07 0.59
N ASP A 360 -0.55 13.65 1.13
CA ASP A 360 -1.84 14.33 0.98
C ASP A 360 -2.48 14.62 2.35
N VAL A 361 -2.94 15.87 2.55
CA VAL A 361 -3.70 16.29 3.73
C VAL A 361 -5.02 15.51 3.81
N ALA A 362 -5.65 15.23 2.67
CA ALA A 362 -6.88 14.46 2.62
C ALA A 362 -6.75 13.09 3.29
N LEU A 363 -5.57 12.46 3.20
CA LEU A 363 -5.30 11.20 3.89
C LEU A 363 -5.36 11.39 5.42
N THR A 364 -4.81 12.48 5.95
CA THR A 364 -4.85 12.81 7.38
C THR A 364 -6.27 13.17 7.81
N LEU A 365 -6.95 14.04 7.08
CA LEU A 365 -8.32 14.43 7.36
C LEU A 365 -9.28 13.23 7.28
N ASN A 366 -9.31 12.48 6.20
CA ASN A 366 -10.22 11.32 6.03
C ASN A 366 -9.98 10.20 7.04
N THR A 367 -8.77 10.13 7.60
CA THR A 367 -8.38 9.11 8.56
C THR A 367 -8.76 9.51 9.99
N TYR A 368 -8.68 10.81 10.32
CA TYR A 368 -8.76 11.30 11.71
C TYR A 368 -9.89 12.29 11.97
N THR A 369 -10.73 12.61 10.98
CA THR A 369 -11.87 13.54 11.12
C THR A 369 -13.10 12.95 11.81
N HIS A 370 -12.94 12.01 12.73
CA HIS A 370 -13.98 11.82 13.73
C HIS A 370 -13.84 12.93 14.78
N VAL A 371 -14.21 14.17 14.39
CA VAL A 371 -14.38 15.27 15.33
C VAL A 371 -15.43 14.82 16.33
N THR A 372 -15.03 14.54 17.57
CA THR A 372 -15.99 14.30 18.64
C THR A 372 -16.80 15.59 18.86
N LEU A 373 -18.08 15.46 19.22
CA LEU A 373 -18.93 16.62 19.57
C LEU A 373 -18.23 17.55 20.58
N ASP A 374 -17.45 16.99 21.52
CA ASP A 374 -16.65 17.74 22.50
C ASP A 374 -15.56 18.63 21.86
N THR A 375 -14.93 18.15 20.78
CA THR A 375 -13.95 18.96 20.02
C THR A 375 -14.66 20.08 19.27
N ALA A 376 -15.83 19.80 18.67
CA ALA A 376 -16.63 20.81 18.00
C ALA A 376 -17.12 21.89 18.98
N HIS A 377 -17.60 21.51 20.16
CA HIS A 377 -17.97 22.46 21.21
C HIS A 377 -16.79 23.33 21.68
N ARG A 378 -15.61 22.72 21.82
CA ARG A 378 -14.39 23.44 22.22
C ARG A 378 -13.91 24.45 21.17
N GLU A 379 -14.02 24.11 19.89
CA GLU A 379 -13.66 25.00 18.79
C GLU A 379 -14.70 26.13 18.62
N ILE A 380 -16.00 25.85 18.77
CA ILE A 380 -17.07 26.86 18.75
C ILE A 380 -16.93 27.82 19.93
N ALA A 381 -16.54 27.33 21.12
CA ALA A 381 -16.30 28.21 22.27
C ALA A 381 -15.22 29.28 22.02
N LYS A 382 -14.24 29.01 21.14
CA LYS A 382 -13.24 30.04 20.73
C LYS A 382 -13.85 31.15 19.89
N ILE A 383 -14.95 30.90 19.19
CA ILE A 383 -15.65 31.88 18.35
C ILE A 383 -16.57 32.76 19.19
N ASN A 384 -17.06 32.29 20.35
CA ASN A 384 -17.93 33.04 21.22
C ASN A 384 -17.35 34.44 21.61
N ASN A 385 -16.03 34.53 21.73
CA ASN A 385 -15.34 35.81 22.03
C ASN A 385 -15.14 36.71 20.79
N LEU A 386 -15.43 36.21 19.58
CA LEU A 386 -15.30 36.93 18.32
C LEU A 386 -16.66 37.43 17.78
N ILE A 387 -17.74 36.86 18.26
CA ILE A 387 -19.11 37.20 17.86
C ILE A 387 -19.84 37.66 19.11
N ASP A 388 -19.87 38.99 19.34
CA ASP A 388 -20.68 39.58 20.40
C ASP A 388 -22.12 39.66 19.94
N VAL A 389 -22.90 38.61 20.23
CA VAL A 389 -24.34 38.63 20.01
C VAL A 389 -24.96 39.29 21.20
N GLN A 390 -25.08 40.62 21.18
CA GLN A 390 -25.93 41.35 22.15
C GLN A 390 -27.38 40.96 21.88
N GLU A 391 -28.01 40.34 22.83
CA GLU A 391 -29.47 40.18 22.78
C GLU A 391 -30.10 41.59 22.71
N PRO A 392 -31.06 41.82 21.81
CA PRO A 392 -31.78 43.10 21.78
C PRO A 392 -32.41 43.29 23.14
N GLN A 393 -32.01 44.35 23.84
CA GLN A 393 -32.66 44.74 25.12
C GLN A 393 -34.16 44.84 24.88
N ASN A 394 -34.90 44.03 25.61
CA ASN A 394 -36.36 43.97 25.54
C ASN A 394 -36.92 45.36 25.89
N PRO A 395 -37.71 46.04 25.05
CA PRO A 395 -38.22 47.42 25.37
C PRO A 395 -39.11 47.50 26.59
N GLY A 396 -39.33 46.42 27.30
CA GLY A 396 -40.24 46.29 28.44
C GLY A 396 -39.69 46.63 29.82
N ASP A 397 -38.34 46.78 29.98
CA ASP A 397 -37.71 47.06 31.29
C ASP A 397 -37.47 48.55 31.56
N ARG A 398 -38.26 49.45 30.99
CA ARG A 398 -38.30 50.84 31.48
C ARG A 398 -39.00 50.86 32.80
N GLN A 399 -38.31 51.02 33.91
CA GLN A 399 -38.87 51.38 35.20
C GLN A 399 -39.77 52.59 35.02
N PRO A 400 -40.98 52.63 35.62
CA PRO A 400 -41.86 53.78 35.55
C PRO A 400 -41.17 54.96 36.24
N ASP A 401 -41.03 56.04 35.48
CA ASP A 401 -40.50 57.34 35.92
C ASP A 401 -41.34 57.80 37.15
N ARG A 402 -40.73 57.86 38.33
CA ARG A 402 -41.36 58.45 39.52
C ARG A 402 -41.47 59.94 39.26
N GLY A 403 -42.64 60.32 38.71
CA GLY A 403 -43.02 61.70 38.55
C GLY A 403 -42.96 62.44 39.87
N ILE A 404 -42.12 63.46 39.89
CA ILE A 404 -42.08 64.47 40.94
C ILE A 404 -43.39 65.30 40.88
N PHE A 405 -44.25 65.08 41.86
CA PHE A 405 -45.37 66.00 42.08
C PHE A 405 -44.87 67.33 42.69
N PRO A 406 -45.11 68.45 42.07
CA PRO A 406 -44.85 69.74 42.73
C PRO A 406 -45.98 70.01 43.74
N HIS A 407 -45.59 70.29 45.00
CA HIS A 407 -46.44 70.95 46.04
C HIS A 407 -46.78 72.36 45.62
N GLY A 408 -48.02 72.68 45.77
CA GLY A 408 -48.25 74.10 45.99
C GLY A 408 -49.65 74.63 45.65
N PHE A 409 -50.23 75.32 46.66
CA PHE A 409 -51.33 76.28 46.73
C PHE A 409 -52.77 75.67 46.84
N GLY A 410 -53.39 75.68 48.00
CA GLY A 410 -53.79 76.76 48.91
C GLY A 410 -55.13 77.36 48.53
N ARG A 411 -56.14 76.88 49.08
CA ARG A 411 -57.25 77.46 49.87
C ARG A 411 -58.37 76.49 50.11
#